data_205b25dd9103ac7fbd75889eed05e0ac
#
_entry.id   205b25dd9103ac7fbd75889eed05e0ac
#
_cell.length_a   1.000
_cell.length_b   1.000
_cell.length_c   1.000
_cell.angle_alpha   90.00
_cell.angle_beta   90.00
_cell.angle_gamma   90.00
#
_symmetry.space_group_name_H-M   'P 1'
#
loop_
_entity.id
_entity.type
_entity.pdbx_description
1 polymer ?
#
loop_
_entity_poly.entity_id
_entity_poly.type
_entity_poly.pdbx_seq_one_letter_code
_entity_poly.pdbx_strand_id
1 'polypeptide(L)'
;MHLQTLHYAYSVENQDQQESLTASIKIGGFMNTKQYLSQISVLDLKISNKIYEKTQLKNMLCSVPSCVKDVNVQTGHVTDKTASTICKLIDMEREIDSMIDSFVDLKSKIIVQMEQLEFKHYNILFKRYVAQQQWCEIVDELHFTQRHIFKLHKEALNEFEKKFGSEYLNQ
;
A
#
# COMPACT_ATOMS: atom_id res chain seq x y z
N MET A 1 34.96 4.93 -1.99
CA MET A 1 34.29 3.79 -2.65
C MET A 1 32.87 3.49 -2.10
N HIS A 2 32.52 3.87 -0.87
CA HIS A 2 31.18 3.57 -0.26
C HIS A 2 30.01 4.41 -0.80
N LEU A 3 30.23 5.62 -1.29
CA LEU A 3 29.14 6.52 -1.74
C LEU A 3 28.60 6.19 -3.14
N GLN A 4 29.42 5.61 -4.02
CA GLN A 4 28.96 5.20 -5.36
C GLN A 4 28.10 3.94 -5.34
N THR A 5 28.37 3.01 -4.41
CA THR A 5 27.54 1.80 -4.20
C THR A 5 26.17 2.14 -3.63
N LEU A 6 26.07 3.13 -2.73
CA LEU A 6 24.81 3.60 -2.19
C LEU A 6 23.94 4.32 -3.25
N HIS A 7 24.58 5.10 -4.13
CA HIS A 7 23.85 5.80 -5.19
C HIS A 7 23.33 4.86 -6.29
N TYR A 8 24.07 3.79 -6.59
CA TYR A 8 23.65 2.76 -7.53
C TYR A 8 22.49 1.91 -6.95
N ALA A 9 22.57 1.55 -5.66
CA ALA A 9 21.50 0.83 -4.97
C ALA A 9 20.20 1.66 -4.94
N TYR A 10 20.29 2.96 -4.63
CA TYR A 10 19.15 3.89 -4.63
C TYR A 10 18.51 4.08 -6.02
N SER A 11 19.33 4.07 -7.08
CA SER A 11 18.86 4.19 -8.46
C SER A 11 18.15 2.93 -8.95
N VAL A 12 18.61 1.74 -8.57
CA VAL A 12 17.98 0.46 -8.90
C VAL A 12 16.68 0.27 -8.14
N GLU A 13 16.62 0.70 -6.86
CA GLU A 13 15.39 0.64 -6.05
C GLU A 13 14.25 1.51 -6.61
N ASN A 14 14.59 2.70 -7.11
CA ASN A 14 13.59 3.58 -7.73
C ASN A 14 13.09 3.05 -9.09
N GLN A 15 13.93 2.34 -9.85
CA GLN A 15 13.49 1.70 -11.08
C GLN A 15 12.54 0.53 -10.83
N ASP A 16 12.83 -0.34 -9.85
CA ASP A 16 11.96 -1.45 -9.49
C ASP A 16 10.61 -0.99 -8.92
N GLN A 17 10.58 0.13 -8.18
CA GLN A 17 9.34 0.71 -7.68
C GLN A 17 8.54 1.41 -8.79
N GLN A 18 9.20 2.12 -9.71
CA GLN A 18 8.54 2.73 -10.87
C GLN A 18 8.03 1.68 -11.86
N GLU A 19 8.76 0.61 -12.11
CA GLU A 19 8.28 -0.49 -12.94
C GLU A 19 7.08 -1.22 -12.33
N SER A 20 7.02 -1.38 -11.00
CA SER A 20 5.86 -1.98 -10.33
C SER A 20 4.63 -1.07 -10.34
N LEU A 21 4.82 0.25 -10.24
CA LEU A 21 3.73 1.24 -10.34
C LEU A 21 3.23 1.40 -11.78
N THR A 22 4.12 1.40 -12.77
CA THR A 22 3.73 1.52 -14.19
C THR A 22 3.15 0.21 -14.76
N ALA A 23 3.58 -0.96 -14.26
CA ALA A 23 2.99 -2.25 -14.61
C ALA A 23 1.55 -2.43 -14.10
N SER A 24 1.15 -1.73 -13.02
CA SER A 24 -0.22 -1.73 -12.52
C SER A 24 -1.24 -1.02 -13.45
N ILE A 25 -0.78 -0.31 -14.50
CA ILE A 25 -1.64 0.43 -15.45
C ILE A 25 -1.92 -0.39 -16.72
N LYS A 26 -1.31 -1.54 -16.92
CA LYS A 26 -1.66 -2.41 -18.05
C LYS A 26 -2.95 -3.17 -17.78
N ILE A 27 -4.05 -2.54 -18.13
CA ILE A 27 -5.37 -3.15 -18.30
C ILE A 27 -5.25 -4.29 -19.32
N GLY A 28 -5.41 -5.55 -18.87
CA GLY A 28 -5.55 -6.70 -19.74
C GLY A 28 -4.41 -7.74 -19.76
N GLY A 29 -3.53 -7.77 -18.76
CA GLY A 29 -2.47 -8.80 -18.67
C GLY A 29 -2.59 -9.62 -17.38
N PHE A 30 -2.30 -10.91 -17.48
CA PHE A 30 -2.22 -11.84 -16.36
C PHE A 30 -1.40 -11.23 -15.20
N MET A 31 -1.96 -11.25 -13.99
CA MET A 31 -1.33 -10.70 -12.79
C MET A 31 -0.10 -11.55 -12.43
N ASN A 32 1.09 -10.94 -12.40
CA ASN A 32 2.31 -11.62 -11.98
C ASN A 32 2.31 -11.82 -10.45
N THR A 33 2.99 -12.85 -9.95
CA THR A 33 3.18 -13.13 -8.50
C THR A 33 3.65 -11.93 -7.71
N LYS A 34 4.64 -11.18 -8.23
CA LYS A 34 5.15 -9.94 -7.61
C LYS A 34 4.04 -8.89 -7.48
N GLN A 35 3.21 -8.72 -8.51
CA GLN A 35 2.07 -7.78 -8.49
C GLN A 35 1.01 -8.22 -7.49
N TYR A 36 0.69 -9.52 -7.43
CA TYR A 36 -0.25 -10.07 -6.46
C TYR A 36 0.18 -9.77 -5.03
N LEU A 37 1.44 -10.07 -4.67
CA LEU A 37 1.98 -9.80 -3.34
C LEU A 37 2.07 -8.29 -3.03
N SER A 38 2.36 -7.47 -4.04
CA SER A 38 2.45 -6.00 -3.90
C SER A 38 1.09 -5.34 -3.67
N GLN A 39 -0.03 -6.03 -3.88
CA GLN A 39 -1.37 -5.48 -3.60
C GLN A 39 -1.53 -5.04 -2.15
N ILE A 40 -0.84 -5.69 -1.21
CA ILE A 40 -0.85 -5.29 0.21
C ILE A 40 -0.36 -3.84 0.35
N SER A 41 0.80 -3.51 -0.22
CA SER A 41 1.35 -2.15 -0.13
C SER A 41 0.53 -1.12 -0.92
N VAL A 42 -0.06 -1.51 -2.04
CA VAL A 42 -0.93 -0.63 -2.83
C VAL A 42 -2.21 -0.29 -2.09
N LEU A 43 -2.85 -1.25 -1.43
CA LEU A 43 -4.06 -1.00 -0.63
C LEU A 43 -3.74 -0.16 0.60
N ASP A 44 -2.65 -0.45 1.30
CA ASP A 44 -2.18 0.33 2.45
C ASP A 44 -1.97 1.81 2.08
N LEU A 45 -1.30 2.06 0.95
CA LEU A 45 -1.11 3.42 0.42
C LEU A 45 -2.45 4.10 0.06
N LYS A 46 -3.39 3.37 -0.56
CA LYS A 46 -4.71 3.92 -0.89
C LYS A 46 -5.49 4.32 0.36
N ILE A 47 -5.48 3.47 1.39
CA ILE A 47 -6.12 3.75 2.69
C ILE A 47 -5.49 4.99 3.33
N SER A 48 -4.15 5.06 3.37
CA SER A 48 -3.44 6.22 3.91
C SER A 48 -3.78 7.52 3.19
N ASN A 49 -3.86 7.50 1.86
CA ASN A 49 -4.26 8.66 1.06
C ASN A 49 -5.70 9.09 1.36
N LYS A 50 -6.64 8.15 1.48
CA LYS A 50 -8.04 8.46 1.84
C LYS A 50 -8.17 9.06 3.24
N ILE A 51 -7.42 8.53 4.20
CA ILE A 51 -7.36 9.09 5.57
C ILE A 51 -6.82 10.52 5.54
N TYR A 52 -5.78 10.76 4.73
CA TYR A 52 -5.22 12.11 4.55
C TYR A 52 -6.27 13.06 3.96
N GLU A 53 -6.96 12.69 2.87
CA GLU A 53 -8.04 13.49 2.27
C GLU A 53 -9.16 13.82 3.28
N LYS A 54 -9.61 12.80 4.04
CA LYS A 54 -10.60 12.97 5.12
C LYS A 54 -10.13 13.99 6.16
N THR A 55 -8.86 13.89 6.56
CA THR A 55 -8.27 14.79 7.55
C THR A 55 -8.21 16.24 7.02
N GLN A 56 -7.83 16.44 5.76
CA GLN A 56 -7.82 17.76 5.13
C GLN A 56 -9.24 18.36 5.09
N LEU A 57 -10.24 17.59 4.70
CA LEU A 57 -11.62 18.04 4.66
C LEU A 57 -12.16 18.42 6.05
N LYS A 58 -11.81 17.61 7.09
CA LYS A 58 -12.15 17.91 8.48
C LYS A 58 -11.50 19.20 8.96
N ASN A 59 -10.22 19.41 8.65
CA ASN A 59 -9.49 20.62 9.03
C ASN A 59 -10.08 21.87 8.38
N MET A 60 -10.52 21.78 7.12
CA MET A 60 -11.21 22.87 6.45
C MET A 60 -12.51 23.27 7.17
N LEU A 61 -13.29 22.32 7.66
CA LEU A 61 -14.49 22.58 8.45
C LEU A 61 -14.18 23.28 9.78
N CYS A 62 -13.09 22.84 10.46
CA CYS A 62 -12.67 23.40 11.73
C CYS A 62 -12.00 24.79 11.60
N SER A 63 -11.46 25.10 10.41
CA SER A 63 -10.74 26.35 10.13
C SER A 63 -11.67 27.50 9.74
N VAL A 64 -12.97 27.27 9.60
CA VAL A 64 -13.93 28.37 9.40
C VAL A 64 -13.99 29.17 10.71
N PRO A 65 -13.43 30.39 10.76
CA PRO A 65 -13.47 31.17 11.98
C PRO A 65 -14.93 31.43 12.33
N SER A 66 -15.32 31.10 13.55
CA SER A 66 -16.58 31.56 14.14
C SER A 66 -16.47 33.09 14.32
N CYS A 67 -16.47 33.82 13.22
CA CYS A 67 -16.66 35.26 13.24
C CYS A 67 -18.12 35.53 13.60
N VAL A 68 -18.42 35.39 14.89
CA VAL A 68 -19.59 36.02 15.50
C VAL A 68 -19.30 37.53 15.50
N LYS A 69 -19.45 38.17 14.36
CA LYS A 69 -19.68 39.59 14.27
C LYS A 69 -21.11 39.77 13.81
N ASP A 70 -21.88 40.24 14.78
CA ASP A 70 -23.17 40.94 14.64
C ASP A 70 -23.96 40.71 13.34
N VAL A 71 -25.03 39.98 13.54
CA VAL A 71 -26.37 40.15 12.96
C VAL A 71 -26.46 40.71 11.54
N ASN A 72 -26.49 39.80 10.58
CA ASN A 72 -27.51 39.91 9.54
C ASN A 72 -27.95 38.50 9.12
N VAL A 73 -29.18 38.16 9.52
CA VAL A 73 -29.81 36.85 9.26
C VAL A 73 -30.12 36.77 7.76
N GLN A 74 -29.15 36.24 6.98
CA GLN A 74 -29.44 35.54 5.74
C GLN A 74 -29.12 34.07 5.94
N THR A 75 -29.95 33.42 6.70
CA THR A 75 -29.97 32.01 7.01
C THR A 75 -30.45 31.21 5.81
N GLY A 76 -29.54 30.67 5.00
CA GLY A 76 -29.94 29.74 3.96
C GLY A 76 -28.76 28.97 3.36
N HIS A 77 -27.64 29.61 3.07
CA HIS A 77 -26.62 29.05 2.20
C HIS A 77 -25.39 28.47 2.92
N VAL A 78 -25.09 28.90 4.15
CA VAL A 78 -23.91 28.44 4.90
C VAL A 78 -24.15 27.09 5.62
N THR A 79 -25.37 26.91 6.13
CA THR A 79 -25.81 25.66 6.80
C THR A 79 -25.84 24.49 5.83
N ASP A 80 -26.20 24.69 4.58
CA ASP A 80 -26.30 23.65 3.57
C ASP A 80 -24.91 23.10 3.15
N LYS A 81 -23.92 23.99 2.98
CA LYS A 81 -22.54 23.61 2.66
C LYS A 81 -21.89 22.82 3.78
N THR A 82 -22.10 23.22 5.03
CA THR A 82 -21.53 22.51 6.19
C THR A 82 -22.16 21.12 6.34
N ALA A 83 -23.48 21.04 6.22
CA ALA A 83 -24.20 19.78 6.26
C ALA A 83 -23.75 18.83 5.13
N SER A 84 -23.63 19.34 3.91
CA SER A 84 -23.13 18.58 2.76
C SER A 84 -21.69 18.06 2.99
N THR A 85 -20.82 18.86 3.60
CA THR A 85 -19.44 18.45 3.88
C THR A 85 -19.39 17.39 5.00
N ILE A 86 -20.24 17.48 6.00
CA ILE A 86 -20.37 16.46 7.05
C ILE A 86 -20.84 15.12 6.44
N CYS A 87 -21.84 15.16 5.55
CA CYS A 87 -22.27 13.94 4.84
C CYS A 87 -21.11 13.30 4.06
N LYS A 88 -20.31 14.09 3.34
CA LYS A 88 -19.11 13.59 2.64
C LYS A 88 -18.11 12.95 3.58
N LEU A 89 -17.88 13.52 4.77
CA LEU A 89 -16.97 12.93 5.76
C LEU A 89 -17.46 11.56 6.24
N ILE A 90 -18.77 11.41 6.46
CA ILE A 90 -19.38 10.13 6.86
C ILE A 90 -19.25 9.10 5.73
N ASP A 91 -19.47 9.49 4.49
CA ASP A 91 -19.35 8.60 3.34
C ASP A 91 -17.88 8.15 3.14
N MET A 92 -16.92 9.08 3.28
CA MET A 92 -15.48 8.75 3.24
C MET A 92 -15.08 7.81 4.39
N GLU A 93 -15.67 7.94 5.56
CA GLU A 93 -15.42 7.02 6.69
C GLU A 93 -15.84 5.60 6.36
N ARG A 94 -17.05 5.43 5.84
CA ARG A 94 -17.58 4.12 5.40
C ARG A 94 -16.72 3.50 4.29
N GLU A 95 -16.27 4.34 3.33
CA GLU A 95 -15.36 3.89 2.27
C GLU A 95 -14.03 3.40 2.84
N ILE A 96 -13.42 4.14 3.78
CA ILE A 96 -12.18 3.77 4.45
C ILE A 96 -12.37 2.44 5.22
N ASP A 97 -13.44 2.28 5.98
CA ASP A 97 -13.72 1.05 6.73
C ASP A 97 -13.82 -0.16 5.79
N SER A 98 -14.55 -0.04 4.67
CA SER A 98 -14.63 -1.09 3.66
C SER A 98 -13.29 -1.42 3.00
N MET A 99 -12.42 -0.41 2.79
CA MET A 99 -11.07 -0.63 2.27
C MET A 99 -10.18 -1.34 3.30
N ILE A 100 -10.32 -1.03 4.58
CA ILE A 100 -9.60 -1.69 5.69
C ILE A 100 -10.00 -3.16 5.76
N ASP A 101 -11.29 -3.48 5.71
CA ASP A 101 -11.77 -4.87 5.71
C ASP A 101 -11.17 -5.66 4.54
N SER A 102 -11.23 -5.09 3.33
CA SER A 102 -10.64 -5.70 2.14
C SER A 102 -9.12 -5.90 2.25
N PHE A 103 -8.42 -4.96 2.89
CA PHE A 103 -6.98 -5.05 3.15
C PHE A 103 -6.66 -6.17 4.13
N VAL A 104 -7.40 -6.28 5.23
CA VAL A 104 -7.21 -7.33 6.25
C VAL A 104 -7.45 -8.71 5.65
N ASP A 105 -8.51 -8.88 4.87
CA ASP A 105 -8.83 -10.15 4.20
C ASP A 105 -7.75 -10.57 3.21
N LEU A 106 -7.31 -9.65 2.35
CA LEU A 106 -6.23 -9.93 1.38
C LEU A 106 -4.92 -10.26 2.09
N LYS A 107 -4.54 -9.47 3.10
CA LYS A 107 -3.31 -9.68 3.86
C LYS A 107 -3.31 -11.03 4.56
N SER A 108 -4.42 -11.40 5.21
CA SER A 108 -4.59 -12.69 5.87
C SER A 108 -4.49 -13.85 4.86
N LYS A 109 -5.16 -13.74 3.71
CA LYS A 109 -5.06 -14.73 2.64
C LYS A 109 -3.63 -14.95 2.17
N ILE A 110 -2.91 -13.87 1.90
CA ILE A 110 -1.52 -13.93 1.42
C ILE A 110 -0.59 -14.54 2.49
N ILE A 111 -0.76 -14.18 3.77
CA ILE A 111 0.03 -14.75 4.87
C ILE A 111 -0.18 -16.26 4.96
N VAL A 112 -1.42 -16.74 4.95
CA VAL A 112 -1.75 -18.17 4.99
C VAL A 112 -1.15 -18.93 3.80
N GLN A 113 -1.13 -18.31 2.61
CA GLN A 113 -0.46 -18.88 1.45
C GLN A 113 1.07 -18.94 1.63
N MET A 114 1.67 -17.88 2.18
CA MET A 114 3.12 -17.83 2.46
C MET A 114 3.55 -18.86 3.49
N GLU A 115 2.74 -19.12 4.52
CA GLU A 115 3.02 -20.11 5.58
C GLU A 115 3.19 -21.55 5.05
N GLN A 116 2.68 -21.81 3.86
CA GLN A 116 2.85 -23.12 3.20
C GLN A 116 4.19 -23.28 2.47
N LEU A 117 4.99 -22.22 2.39
CA LEU A 117 6.32 -22.25 1.78
C LEU A 117 7.39 -22.75 2.76
N GLU A 118 8.57 -23.06 2.22
CA GLU A 118 9.75 -23.30 3.06
C GLU A 118 10.05 -22.05 3.91
N PHE A 119 10.46 -22.23 5.17
CA PHE A 119 10.71 -21.13 6.11
C PHE A 119 11.59 -20.01 5.57
N LYS A 120 12.62 -20.33 4.78
CA LYS A 120 13.50 -19.32 4.15
C LYS A 120 12.73 -18.46 3.14
N HIS A 121 11.87 -19.08 2.33
CA HIS A 121 11.05 -18.43 1.33
C HIS A 121 9.93 -17.60 1.97
N TYR A 122 9.27 -18.16 2.99
CA TYR A 122 8.32 -17.42 3.81
C TYR A 122 8.94 -16.14 4.37
N ASN A 123 10.11 -16.26 5.04
CA ASN A 123 10.73 -15.15 5.74
C ASN A 123 11.07 -13.97 4.79
N ILE A 124 11.65 -14.27 3.62
CA ILE A 124 12.01 -13.19 2.67
C ILE A 124 10.79 -12.52 2.04
N LEU A 125 9.74 -13.30 1.69
CA LEU A 125 8.51 -12.73 1.13
C LEU A 125 7.75 -11.93 2.19
N PHE A 126 7.64 -12.44 3.40
CA PHE A 126 7.00 -11.74 4.50
C PHE A 126 7.66 -10.39 4.80
N LYS A 127 9.00 -10.38 4.94
CA LYS A 127 9.77 -9.15 5.17
C LYS A 127 9.56 -8.12 4.07
N ARG A 128 9.62 -8.54 2.81
CA ARG A 128 9.51 -7.62 1.68
C ARG A 128 8.10 -7.12 1.43
N TYR A 129 7.08 -8.00 1.45
CA TYR A 129 5.72 -7.65 1.01
C TYR A 129 4.74 -7.38 2.15
N VAL A 130 4.89 -8.02 3.30
CA VAL A 130 4.00 -7.84 4.45
C VAL A 130 4.54 -6.81 5.43
N ALA A 131 5.82 -6.93 5.81
CA ALA A 131 6.51 -5.98 6.67
C ALA A 131 7.05 -4.74 5.91
N GLN A 132 7.00 -4.76 4.56
CA GLN A 132 7.41 -3.66 3.67
C GLN A 132 8.85 -3.16 3.90
N GLN A 133 9.75 -4.05 4.38
CA GLN A 133 11.14 -3.72 4.65
C GLN A 133 11.92 -3.41 3.36
N GLN A 134 12.90 -2.50 3.46
CA GLN A 134 13.84 -2.20 2.39
C GLN A 134 14.85 -3.34 2.22
N TRP A 135 15.41 -3.49 1.02
CA TRP A 135 16.37 -4.56 0.75
C TRP A 135 17.62 -4.47 1.61
N CYS A 136 18.10 -3.27 1.92
CA CYS A 136 19.23 -3.06 2.83
C CYS A 136 18.94 -3.60 4.23
N GLU A 137 17.75 -3.33 4.77
CA GLU A 137 17.32 -3.83 6.09
C GLU A 137 17.25 -5.35 6.12
N ILE A 138 16.69 -5.96 5.05
CA ILE A 138 16.60 -7.42 4.93
C ILE A 138 17.99 -8.07 4.85
N VAL A 139 18.93 -7.45 4.12
CA VAL A 139 20.33 -7.90 4.00
C VAL A 139 21.02 -7.88 5.35
N ASP A 140 20.89 -6.77 6.09
CA ASP A 140 21.52 -6.58 7.39
C ASP A 140 20.94 -7.53 8.44
N GLU A 141 19.63 -7.75 8.43
CA GLU A 141 18.95 -8.60 9.40
C GLU A 141 19.19 -10.10 9.17
N LEU A 142 19.23 -10.53 7.90
CA LEU A 142 19.46 -11.93 7.56
C LEU A 142 20.95 -12.28 7.47
N HIS A 143 21.86 -11.31 7.54
CA HIS A 143 23.31 -11.49 7.43
C HIS A 143 23.74 -12.22 6.16
N PHE A 144 23.00 -12.06 5.07
CA PHE A 144 23.35 -12.60 3.76
C PHE A 144 23.87 -11.50 2.83
N THR A 145 24.58 -11.89 1.77
CA THR A 145 24.95 -10.95 0.70
C THR A 145 23.72 -10.55 -0.10
N GLN A 146 23.67 -9.32 -0.60
CA GLN A 146 22.59 -8.82 -1.44
C GLN A 146 22.28 -9.76 -2.62
N ARG A 147 23.32 -10.28 -3.28
CA ARG A 147 23.18 -11.25 -4.38
C ARG A 147 22.45 -12.52 -3.93
N HIS A 148 22.73 -13.01 -2.75
CA HIS A 148 22.06 -14.21 -2.19
C HIS A 148 20.60 -13.92 -1.88
N ILE A 149 20.29 -12.75 -1.29
CA ILE A 149 18.92 -12.30 -1.01
C ILE A 149 18.08 -12.25 -2.28
N PHE A 150 18.59 -11.63 -3.36
CA PHE A 150 17.83 -11.58 -4.62
C PHE A 150 17.65 -12.95 -5.28
N LYS A 151 18.62 -13.84 -5.17
CA LYS A 151 18.47 -15.23 -5.63
C LYS A 151 17.36 -15.94 -4.85
N LEU A 152 17.41 -15.87 -3.51
CA LEU A 152 16.43 -16.46 -2.62
C LEU A 152 15.02 -15.90 -2.85
N HIS A 153 14.91 -14.58 -3.06
CA HIS A 153 13.64 -13.94 -3.38
C HIS A 153 13.04 -14.45 -4.70
N LYS A 154 13.88 -14.61 -5.74
CA LYS A 154 13.42 -15.16 -7.02
C LYS A 154 12.96 -16.62 -6.88
N GLU A 155 13.67 -17.42 -6.11
CA GLU A 155 13.30 -18.82 -5.82
C GLU A 155 11.97 -18.86 -5.05
N ALA A 156 11.79 -17.99 -4.05
CA ALA A 156 10.57 -17.89 -3.26
C ALA A 156 9.35 -17.48 -4.12
N LEU A 157 9.51 -16.51 -5.03
CA LEU A 157 8.44 -16.11 -5.95
C LEU A 157 8.05 -17.28 -6.88
N ASN A 158 9.02 -18.01 -7.41
CA ASN A 158 8.77 -19.15 -8.28
C ASN A 158 8.05 -20.30 -7.54
N GLU A 159 8.41 -20.55 -6.28
CA GLU A 159 7.73 -21.55 -5.45
C GLU A 159 6.30 -21.13 -5.14
N PHE A 160 6.09 -19.87 -4.80
CA PHE A 160 4.75 -19.30 -4.54
C PHE A 160 3.86 -19.42 -5.79
N GLU A 161 4.39 -19.04 -6.97
CA GLU A 161 3.68 -19.15 -8.23
C GLU A 161 3.29 -20.58 -8.58
N LYS A 162 4.19 -21.55 -8.36
CA LYS A 162 3.89 -22.97 -8.59
C LYS A 162 2.76 -23.49 -7.71
N LYS A 163 2.67 -23.02 -6.46
CA LYS A 163 1.65 -23.48 -5.51
C LYS A 163 0.31 -22.76 -5.68
N PHE A 164 0.33 -21.47 -5.93
CA PHE A 164 -0.85 -20.60 -5.85
C PHE A 164 -1.15 -19.82 -7.14
N GLY A 165 -0.31 -19.94 -8.16
CA GLY A 165 -0.46 -19.18 -9.41
C GLY A 165 -1.83 -19.33 -10.06
N SER A 166 -2.45 -20.52 -10.00
CA SER A 166 -3.78 -20.77 -10.53
C SER A 166 -4.91 -19.94 -9.87
N GLU A 167 -4.69 -19.44 -8.64
CA GLU A 167 -5.70 -18.71 -7.90
C GLU A 167 -5.77 -17.22 -8.28
N TYR A 168 -4.69 -16.64 -8.80
CA TYR A 168 -4.61 -15.21 -9.12
C TYR A 168 -4.21 -14.90 -10.57
N LEU A 169 -3.62 -15.87 -11.31
CA LEU A 169 -3.26 -15.66 -12.72
C LEU A 169 -4.48 -15.59 -13.65
N ASN A 170 -5.64 -16.10 -13.21
CA ASN A 170 -6.88 -16.15 -13.99
C ASN A 170 -7.92 -15.10 -13.58
N GLN A 171 -7.55 -14.15 -12.71
CA GLN A 171 -8.36 -13.00 -12.32
C GLN A 171 -7.91 -11.76 -13.11
#